data_afd2cfff94c3700ba386c184c7078601
#
_entry.id   afd2cfff94c3700ba386c184c7078601
#
_cell.length_a   1.000
_cell.length_b   1.000
_cell.length_c   1.000
_cell.angle_alpha   90.00
_cell.angle_beta   90.00
_cell.angle_gamma   90.00
#
_symmetry.space_group_name_H-M   'P 1'
#
loop_
_entity.id
_entity.type
_entity.pdbx_description
1 polymer ?
#
loop_
_entity_poly.entity_id
_entity_poly.type
_entity_poly.pdbx_seq_one_letter_code
_entity_poly.pdbx_strand_id
1 'polypeptide(L)'
;MADSLVKNDGNDKPCTMEVWKDITTSVRKDFPDMALVAEWNNPGSALHCGFDMDFCLDWYGNSYSRLARYYQLDKAGNITGDESYFKADATSDPLPFLADFLPKYNARGKGLYCLITGNHDCKRTSFNLTEEERKLCFAFLLTMPGAPFLYYGDEVGLRYRWLPSKEGGYHR
;
A
#
# COMPACT_ATOMS: atom_id res chain seq x y z
N MET A 1 -3.65 0.52 11.85
CA MET A 1 -2.26 0.70 11.38
C MET A 1 -1.29 0.31 12.49
N ALA A 2 -0.24 -0.45 12.15
CA ALA A 2 0.71 -0.98 13.13
C ALA A 2 1.54 0.09 13.84
N ASP A 3 1.71 1.26 13.22
CA ASP A 3 2.51 2.38 13.70
C ASP A 3 1.89 3.20 14.85
N SER A 4 0.67 2.91 15.23
CA SER A 4 -0.11 3.73 16.18
C SER A 4 -0.61 2.96 17.40
N LEU A 5 0.11 1.90 17.78
CA LEU A 5 -0.30 1.03 18.90
C LEU A 5 -0.15 1.75 20.26
N VAL A 6 0.87 2.56 20.43
CA VAL A 6 1.11 3.35 21.64
C VAL A 6 0.91 4.84 21.37
N LYS A 7 0.08 5.48 22.20
CA LYS A 7 -0.21 6.92 22.06
C LYS A 7 0.98 7.77 22.53
N ASN A 8 1.25 8.85 21.80
CA ASN A 8 2.32 9.81 22.10
C ASN A 8 3.75 9.21 22.10
N ASP A 9 3.99 8.23 21.23
CA ASP A 9 5.23 7.46 21.14
C ASP A 9 6.34 8.15 20.30
N GLY A 10 6.15 9.40 19.90
CA GLY A 10 7.10 10.13 19.05
C GLY A 10 7.16 9.62 17.61
N ASN A 11 8.11 10.13 16.83
CA ASN A 11 8.24 9.78 15.41
C ASN A 11 8.85 8.39 15.20
N ASP A 12 9.79 7.99 16.05
CA ASP A 12 10.53 6.71 15.94
C ASP A 12 9.77 5.53 16.53
N LYS A 13 8.64 5.79 17.21
CA LYS A 13 7.73 4.76 17.74
C LYS A 13 8.38 3.68 18.62
N PRO A 14 9.31 4.02 19.55
CA PRO A 14 10.06 3.02 20.31
C PRO A 14 9.18 2.10 21.15
N CYS A 15 8.18 2.64 21.85
CA CYS A 15 7.27 1.83 22.68
C CYS A 15 6.34 0.96 21.82
N THR A 16 5.84 1.48 20.70
CA THR A 16 5.08 0.71 19.72
C THR A 16 5.91 -0.46 19.19
N MET A 17 7.18 -0.22 18.87
CA MET A 17 8.09 -1.26 18.39
C MET A 17 8.37 -2.33 19.45
N GLU A 18 8.54 -1.94 20.70
CA GLU A 18 8.76 -2.88 21.82
C GLU A 18 7.53 -3.78 22.00
N VAL A 19 6.33 -3.21 22.07
CA VAL A 19 5.09 -3.99 22.21
C VAL A 19 4.90 -4.94 21.02
N TRP A 20 5.18 -4.51 19.79
CA TRP A 20 5.11 -5.41 18.65
C TRP A 20 6.13 -6.55 18.71
N LYS A 21 7.37 -6.30 19.16
CA LYS A 21 8.36 -7.37 19.38
C LYS A 21 7.87 -8.43 20.36
N ASP A 22 7.26 -8.01 21.45
CA ASP A 22 6.70 -8.93 22.44
C ASP A 22 5.55 -9.76 21.85
N ILE A 23 4.64 -9.10 21.12
CA ILE A 23 3.51 -9.79 20.47
C ILE A 23 4.02 -10.79 19.42
N THR A 24 4.87 -10.37 18.49
CA THR A 24 5.36 -11.24 17.43
C THR A 24 6.18 -12.39 17.95
N THR A 25 7.00 -12.15 18.99
CA THR A 25 7.77 -13.19 19.67
C THR A 25 6.86 -14.22 20.34
N SER A 26 5.81 -13.76 21.03
CA SER A 26 4.84 -14.64 21.65
C SER A 26 4.10 -15.49 20.63
N VAL A 27 3.61 -14.88 19.56
CA VAL A 27 2.90 -15.59 18.48
C VAL A 27 3.81 -16.65 17.85
N ARG A 28 5.05 -16.33 17.54
CA ARG A 28 5.99 -17.29 16.92
C ARG A 28 6.36 -18.45 17.82
N LYS A 29 6.29 -18.27 19.12
CA LYS A 29 6.52 -19.36 20.07
C LYS A 29 5.51 -20.48 19.90
N ASP A 30 4.23 -20.11 19.68
CA ASP A 30 3.13 -21.06 19.53
C ASP A 30 2.86 -21.42 18.07
N PHE A 31 3.18 -20.52 17.14
CA PHE A 31 2.93 -20.66 15.70
C PHE A 31 4.17 -20.25 14.88
N PRO A 32 5.24 -21.06 14.89
CA PRO A 32 6.53 -20.70 14.28
C PRO A 32 6.46 -20.43 12.76
N ASP A 33 5.53 -21.09 12.07
CA ASP A 33 5.37 -20.98 10.61
C ASP A 33 4.35 -19.92 10.18
N MET A 34 3.78 -19.15 11.13
CA MET A 34 2.81 -18.10 10.80
C MET A 34 3.48 -16.91 10.14
N ALA A 35 3.00 -16.51 8.97
CA ALA A 35 3.41 -15.28 8.31
C ALA A 35 2.71 -14.06 8.96
N LEU A 36 3.48 -13.09 9.38
CA LEU A 36 2.99 -11.85 9.99
C LEU A 36 3.24 -10.67 9.04
N VAL A 37 2.16 -9.97 8.68
CA VAL A 37 2.19 -8.86 7.74
C VAL A 37 1.80 -7.57 8.46
N ALA A 38 2.63 -6.53 8.34
CA ALA A 38 2.35 -5.21 8.90
C ALA A 38 1.62 -4.31 7.88
N GLU A 39 0.76 -3.46 8.39
CA GLU A 39 0.21 -2.31 7.68
C GLU A 39 0.86 -1.04 8.27
N TRP A 40 2.12 -0.79 7.90
CA TRP A 40 2.92 0.31 8.48
C TRP A 40 3.51 1.27 7.45
N ASN A 41 3.89 0.77 6.27
CA ASN A 41 4.63 1.52 5.26
C ASN A 41 6.02 2.00 5.73
N ASN A 42 6.58 1.30 6.69
CA ASN A 42 7.95 1.47 7.19
C ASN A 42 8.57 0.10 7.45
N PRO A 43 9.07 -0.57 6.41
CA PRO A 43 9.59 -1.94 6.53
C PRO A 43 10.81 -2.03 7.46
N GLY A 44 11.61 -0.96 7.57
CA GLY A 44 12.70 -0.92 8.54
C GLY A 44 12.22 -1.14 9.97
N SER A 45 11.17 -0.45 10.39
CA SER A 45 10.58 -0.60 11.72
C SER A 45 9.77 -1.89 11.86
N ALA A 46 8.86 -2.16 10.91
CA ALA A 46 7.97 -3.31 10.97
C ALA A 46 8.73 -4.64 11.04
N LEU A 47 9.68 -4.86 10.13
CA LEU A 47 10.42 -6.10 10.06
C LEU A 47 11.40 -6.25 11.25
N HIS A 48 11.87 -5.13 11.79
CA HIS A 48 12.67 -5.14 13.04
C HIS A 48 11.84 -5.55 14.27
N CYS A 49 10.51 -5.38 14.21
CA CYS A 49 9.57 -5.84 15.24
C CYS A 49 9.13 -7.30 15.08
N GLY A 50 9.68 -8.04 14.10
CA GLY A 50 9.38 -9.46 13.91
C GLY A 50 8.25 -9.75 12.90
N PHE A 51 7.76 -8.78 12.17
CA PHE A 51 6.93 -9.02 10.99
C PHE A 51 7.78 -9.60 9.86
N ASP A 52 7.18 -10.43 9.00
CA ASP A 52 7.83 -10.98 7.82
C ASP A 52 7.71 -10.05 6.61
N MET A 53 6.64 -9.28 6.59
CA MET A 53 6.26 -8.41 5.48
C MET A 53 5.69 -7.09 5.99
N ASP A 54 5.88 -6.04 5.19
CA ASP A 54 5.20 -4.75 5.38
C ASP A 54 4.64 -4.25 4.05
N PHE A 55 3.46 -3.63 4.08
CA PHE A 55 2.84 -3.08 2.89
C PHE A 55 3.44 -1.73 2.50
N CYS A 56 3.73 -1.57 1.21
CA CYS A 56 3.84 -0.28 0.56
C CYS A 56 2.43 0.27 0.37
N LEU A 57 1.98 1.08 1.31
CA LEU A 57 0.61 1.59 1.34
C LEU A 57 0.40 2.71 0.33
N ASP A 58 -0.79 2.70 -0.26
CA ASP A 58 -1.25 3.71 -1.19
C ASP A 58 -2.29 4.62 -0.49
N TRP A 59 -2.00 5.91 -0.41
CA TRP A 59 -2.95 6.93 0.01
C TRP A 59 -2.77 8.19 -0.84
N TYR A 60 -3.84 8.95 -0.99
CA TYR A 60 -3.86 10.13 -1.84
C TYR A 60 -2.68 11.08 -1.58
N GLY A 61 -1.93 11.37 -2.64
CA GLY A 61 -0.82 12.31 -2.61
C GLY A 61 0.54 11.73 -2.18
N ASN A 62 0.60 10.44 -1.76
CA ASN A 62 1.90 9.83 -1.50
C ASN A 62 2.64 9.46 -2.81
N SER A 63 3.91 9.06 -2.67
CA SER A 63 4.75 8.71 -3.81
C SER A 63 4.21 7.50 -4.60
N TYR A 64 3.62 6.52 -3.90
CA TYR A 64 3.06 5.32 -4.51
C TYR A 64 1.78 5.62 -5.29
N SER A 65 0.91 6.49 -4.77
CA SER A 65 -0.32 6.89 -5.46
C SER A 65 -0.07 7.54 -6.83
N ARG A 66 1.10 8.16 -7.02
CA ARG A 66 1.51 8.75 -8.31
C ARG A 66 1.58 7.74 -9.45
N LEU A 67 1.77 6.47 -9.14
CA LEU A 67 1.84 5.44 -10.17
C LEU A 67 0.47 5.18 -10.81
N ALA A 68 -0.60 5.12 -10.02
CA ALA A 68 -1.89 4.65 -10.49
C ALA A 68 -3.10 5.51 -10.07
N ARG A 69 -2.96 6.43 -9.11
CA ARG A 69 -4.07 7.16 -8.49
C ARG A 69 -3.78 8.65 -8.27
N TYR A 70 -3.05 9.27 -9.18
CA TYR A 70 -2.69 10.68 -9.08
C TYR A 70 -3.63 11.56 -9.88
N TYR A 71 -4.91 11.54 -9.49
CA TYR A 71 -5.99 12.27 -10.12
C TYR A 71 -6.64 13.30 -9.18
N GLN A 72 -7.27 14.31 -9.74
CA GLN A 72 -8.10 15.30 -9.05
C GLN A 72 -9.59 14.97 -9.25
N LEU A 73 -10.41 15.28 -8.23
CA LEU A 73 -11.84 15.07 -8.28
C LEU A 73 -12.59 16.39 -8.06
N ASP A 74 -13.69 16.57 -8.77
CA ASP A 74 -14.67 17.60 -8.46
C ASP A 74 -15.52 17.24 -7.23
N LYS A 75 -16.42 18.15 -6.83
CA LYS A 75 -17.33 17.93 -5.69
C LYS A 75 -18.31 16.77 -5.89
N ALA A 76 -18.57 16.38 -7.14
CA ALA A 76 -19.41 15.25 -7.49
C ALA A 76 -18.66 13.92 -7.56
N GLY A 77 -17.31 13.95 -7.43
CA GLY A 77 -16.46 12.77 -7.47
C GLY A 77 -16.02 12.37 -8.88
N ASN A 78 -16.20 13.25 -9.88
CA ASN A 78 -15.71 13.02 -11.23
C ASN A 78 -14.23 13.43 -11.34
N ILE A 79 -13.47 12.69 -12.17
CA ILE A 79 -12.07 13.01 -12.44
C ILE A 79 -12.02 14.28 -13.30
N THR A 80 -11.27 15.29 -12.83
CA THR A 80 -11.03 16.56 -13.53
C THR A 80 -9.63 16.67 -14.12
N GLY A 81 -8.72 15.82 -13.66
CA GLY A 81 -7.36 15.66 -14.17
C GLY A 81 -6.77 14.37 -13.63
N ASP A 82 -5.93 13.71 -14.42
CA ASP A 82 -5.25 12.48 -14.02
C ASP A 82 -3.81 12.48 -14.54
N GLU A 83 -2.87 12.58 -13.62
CA GLU A 83 -1.43 12.58 -13.89
C GLU A 83 -0.79 11.25 -13.42
N SER A 84 -1.58 10.17 -13.29
CA SER A 84 -1.06 8.86 -12.92
C SER A 84 -0.05 8.36 -13.95
N TYR A 85 1.09 7.83 -13.48
CA TYR A 85 2.19 7.40 -14.35
C TYR A 85 1.79 6.30 -15.35
N PHE A 86 0.86 5.41 -14.97
CA PHE A 86 0.39 4.34 -15.85
C PHE A 86 -0.68 4.76 -16.87
N LYS A 87 -1.05 6.03 -16.93
CA LYS A 87 -1.89 6.55 -18.01
C LYS A 87 -1.16 6.53 -19.34
N ALA A 88 -1.86 6.22 -20.42
CA ALA A 88 -1.28 6.19 -21.77
C ALA A 88 -0.77 7.56 -22.22
N ASP A 89 -1.37 8.63 -21.72
CA ASP A 89 -1.00 10.03 -21.98
C ASP A 89 -0.24 10.66 -20.79
N ALA A 90 0.37 9.85 -19.92
CA ALA A 90 1.06 10.31 -18.75
C ALA A 90 2.23 11.26 -19.08
N THR A 91 2.28 12.35 -18.35
CA THR A 91 3.43 13.28 -18.34
C THR A 91 4.21 13.23 -17.01
N SER A 92 3.73 12.42 -16.07
CA SER A 92 4.33 12.27 -14.74
C SER A 92 5.56 11.39 -14.75
N ASP A 93 6.38 11.55 -13.71
CA ASP A 93 7.67 10.91 -13.53
C ASP A 93 7.58 9.85 -12.41
N PRO A 94 8.10 8.62 -12.59
CA PRO A 94 8.15 7.61 -11.54
C PRO A 94 9.26 7.86 -10.50
N LEU A 95 10.18 8.80 -10.74
CA LEU A 95 11.29 9.07 -9.82
C LEU A 95 10.88 9.40 -8.40
N PRO A 96 9.81 10.16 -8.11
CA PRO A 96 9.35 10.38 -6.74
C PRO A 96 8.97 9.09 -6.00
N PHE A 97 8.36 8.12 -6.72
CA PHE A 97 8.10 6.80 -6.16
C PHE A 97 9.41 6.06 -5.85
N LEU A 98 10.34 6.01 -6.80
CA LEU A 98 11.62 5.32 -6.61
C LEU A 98 12.45 5.95 -5.48
N ALA A 99 12.45 7.28 -5.37
CA ALA A 99 13.15 8.00 -4.30
C ALA A 99 12.59 7.67 -2.89
N ASP A 100 11.31 7.38 -2.77
CA ASP A 100 10.70 6.96 -1.50
C ASP A 100 10.84 5.44 -1.28
N PHE A 101 10.61 4.63 -2.32
CA PHE A 101 10.60 3.16 -2.24
C PHE A 101 11.99 2.59 -1.96
N LEU A 102 13.03 3.03 -2.66
CA LEU A 102 14.36 2.41 -2.58
C LEU A 102 15.00 2.49 -1.19
N PRO A 103 14.98 3.62 -0.48
CA PRO A 103 15.48 3.68 0.90
C PRO A 103 14.74 2.72 1.84
N LYS A 104 13.41 2.67 1.75
CA LYS A 104 12.56 1.78 2.54
C LYS A 104 12.86 0.31 2.22
N TYR A 105 12.92 0.00 0.92
CA TYR A 105 13.28 -1.34 0.46
C TYR A 105 14.65 -1.79 0.98
N ASN A 106 15.65 -0.93 0.97
CA ASN A 106 16.98 -1.23 1.48
C ASN A 106 17.00 -1.39 3.01
N ALA A 107 16.14 -0.69 3.73
CA ALA A 107 16.04 -0.77 5.20
C ALA A 107 15.30 -2.02 5.70
N ARG A 108 14.65 -2.81 4.84
CA ARG A 108 13.77 -3.92 5.21
C ARG A 108 14.47 -5.12 5.88
N GLY A 109 15.79 -5.20 5.85
CA GLY A 109 16.51 -6.38 6.34
C GLY A 109 16.21 -7.63 5.50
N LYS A 110 15.85 -8.74 6.14
CA LYS A 110 15.56 -10.03 5.48
C LYS A 110 14.08 -10.22 5.08
N GLY A 111 13.18 -9.34 5.54
CA GLY A 111 11.75 -9.44 5.23
C GLY A 111 11.39 -8.86 3.86
N LEU A 112 10.10 -8.81 3.57
CA LEU A 112 9.58 -8.34 2.29
C LEU A 112 8.86 -7.00 2.44
N TYR A 113 9.14 -6.06 1.56
CA TYR A 113 8.35 -4.84 1.37
C TYR A 113 7.43 -5.05 0.18
N CYS A 114 6.13 -5.04 0.41
CA CYS A 114 5.15 -5.59 -0.50
C CYS A 114 4.32 -4.52 -1.17
N LEU A 115 4.34 -4.47 -2.49
CA LEU A 115 3.46 -3.63 -3.29
C LEU A 115 2.05 -4.22 -3.32
N ILE A 116 1.05 -3.36 -3.23
CA ILE A 116 -0.38 -3.73 -3.27
C ILE A 116 -1.06 -3.12 -4.50
N THR A 117 -1.99 -3.82 -5.14
CA THR A 117 -2.82 -3.22 -6.20
C THR A 117 -3.81 -2.21 -5.63
N GLY A 118 -4.20 -2.38 -4.40
CA GLY A 118 -5.09 -1.52 -3.64
C GLY A 118 -5.50 -2.16 -2.31
N ASN A 119 -6.33 -1.45 -1.57
CA ASN A 119 -6.94 -1.91 -0.32
C ASN A 119 -8.31 -1.24 -0.14
N HIS A 120 -8.92 -1.43 1.03
CA HIS A 120 -10.21 -0.83 1.36
C HIS A 120 -10.13 0.69 1.58
N ASP A 121 -8.94 1.28 1.71
CA ASP A 121 -8.74 2.71 1.96
C ASP A 121 -8.50 3.52 0.68
N CYS A 122 -8.32 2.85 -0.46
CA CYS A 122 -8.13 3.52 -1.75
C CYS A 122 -9.12 3.03 -2.82
N LYS A 123 -9.39 3.89 -3.80
CA LYS A 123 -10.21 3.50 -4.93
C LYS A 123 -9.48 2.45 -5.77
N ARG A 124 -10.25 1.55 -6.40
CA ARG A 124 -9.69 0.54 -7.31
C ARG A 124 -8.98 1.18 -8.49
N THR A 125 -7.97 0.51 -9.01
CA THR A 125 -7.26 0.98 -10.22
C THR A 125 -8.18 1.13 -11.43
N SER A 126 -9.26 0.35 -11.50
CA SER A 126 -10.29 0.44 -12.54
C SER A 126 -11.15 1.72 -12.48
N PHE A 127 -10.98 2.56 -11.46
CA PHE A 127 -11.68 3.83 -11.35
C PHE A 127 -11.19 4.85 -12.40
N ASN A 128 -9.89 4.87 -12.65
CA ASN A 128 -9.24 5.84 -13.55
C ASN A 128 -8.42 5.21 -14.68
N LEU A 129 -7.97 3.96 -14.53
CA LEU A 129 -7.15 3.28 -15.53
C LEU A 129 -7.99 2.39 -16.45
N THR A 130 -7.70 2.42 -17.74
CA THR A 130 -8.22 1.48 -18.73
C THR A 130 -7.70 0.06 -18.46
N GLU A 131 -8.19 -0.93 -19.20
CA GLU A 131 -7.71 -2.31 -19.07
C GLU A 131 -6.23 -2.43 -19.42
N GLU A 132 -5.79 -1.79 -20.51
CA GLU A 132 -4.42 -1.80 -20.98
C GLU A 132 -3.47 -1.13 -19.98
N GLU A 133 -3.87 0.02 -19.45
CA GLU A 133 -3.12 0.75 -18.41
C GLU A 133 -3.00 -0.08 -17.12
N ARG A 134 -4.05 -0.78 -16.72
CA ARG A 134 -3.98 -1.71 -15.58
C ARG A 134 -3.05 -2.89 -15.84
N LYS A 135 -3.00 -3.44 -17.05
CA LYS A 135 -2.03 -4.49 -17.40
C LYS A 135 -0.59 -4.04 -17.18
N LEU A 136 -0.27 -2.77 -17.50
CA LEU A 136 1.06 -2.19 -17.19
C LEU A 136 1.28 -2.06 -15.69
N CYS A 137 0.26 -1.59 -14.94
CA CYS A 137 0.31 -1.52 -13.48
C CYS A 137 0.58 -2.90 -12.86
N PHE A 138 -0.11 -3.94 -13.30
CA PHE A 138 0.12 -5.31 -12.85
C PHE A 138 1.50 -5.85 -13.26
N ALA A 139 1.93 -5.62 -14.49
CA ALA A 139 3.26 -6.03 -14.95
C ALA A 139 4.35 -5.41 -14.07
N PHE A 140 4.24 -4.12 -13.77
CA PHE A 140 5.15 -3.43 -12.85
C PHE A 140 5.13 -4.09 -11.46
N LEU A 141 3.96 -4.23 -10.84
CA LEU A 141 3.82 -4.78 -9.50
C LEU A 141 4.38 -6.20 -9.39
N LEU A 142 4.12 -7.05 -10.39
CA LEU A 142 4.57 -8.45 -10.41
C LEU A 142 6.08 -8.61 -10.73
N THR A 143 6.72 -7.58 -11.26
CA THR A 143 8.16 -7.59 -11.58
C THR A 143 9.01 -6.83 -10.56
N MET A 144 8.39 -6.04 -9.69
CA MET A 144 9.08 -5.37 -8.59
C MET A 144 9.50 -6.36 -7.51
N PRO A 145 10.62 -6.09 -6.81
CA PRO A 145 11.04 -6.95 -5.71
C PRO A 145 10.06 -6.86 -4.54
N GLY A 146 9.82 -7.99 -3.88
CA GLY A 146 8.89 -8.15 -2.76
C GLY A 146 7.83 -9.21 -3.06
N ALA A 147 6.79 -9.29 -2.25
CA ALA A 147 5.63 -10.12 -2.53
C ALA A 147 4.49 -9.23 -3.05
N PRO A 148 3.97 -9.48 -4.25
CA PRO A 148 2.84 -8.73 -4.77
C PRO A 148 1.54 -9.13 -4.05
N PHE A 149 0.76 -8.14 -3.60
CA PHE A 149 -0.56 -8.35 -3.02
C PHE A 149 -1.63 -7.81 -3.96
N LEU A 150 -2.48 -8.71 -4.45
CA LEU A 150 -3.59 -8.35 -5.31
C LEU A 150 -4.85 -8.16 -4.46
N TYR A 151 -5.42 -6.96 -4.50
CA TYR A 151 -6.70 -6.72 -3.84
C TYR A 151 -7.80 -7.42 -4.63
N TYR A 152 -8.61 -8.22 -3.96
CA TYR A 152 -9.61 -9.08 -4.59
C TYR A 152 -10.47 -8.34 -5.62
N GLY A 153 -10.65 -8.93 -6.79
CA GLY A 153 -11.42 -8.37 -7.91
C GLY A 153 -10.63 -7.39 -8.80
N ASP A 154 -9.44 -6.94 -8.39
CA ASP A 154 -8.61 -6.10 -9.26
C ASP A 154 -8.10 -6.91 -10.47
N GLU A 155 -7.85 -8.22 -10.30
CA GLU A 155 -7.43 -9.17 -11.33
C GLU A 155 -8.45 -9.32 -12.47
N VAL A 156 -9.73 -9.11 -12.17
CA VAL A 156 -10.83 -9.13 -13.18
C VAL A 156 -11.31 -7.72 -13.51
N GLY A 157 -10.65 -6.69 -13.02
CA GLY A 157 -11.00 -5.29 -13.26
C GLY A 157 -12.32 -4.87 -12.63
N LEU A 158 -12.65 -5.42 -11.46
CA LEU A 158 -13.85 -5.04 -10.71
C LEU A 158 -13.91 -3.51 -10.58
N ARG A 159 -15.02 -2.93 -10.94
CA ARG A 159 -15.18 -1.46 -10.91
C ARG A 159 -15.39 -0.96 -9.50
N TYR A 160 -14.77 0.17 -9.20
CA TYR A 160 -15.06 0.91 -7.98
C TYR A 160 -16.54 1.31 -7.94
N ARG A 161 -17.19 1.03 -6.82
CA ARG A 161 -18.55 1.47 -6.55
C ARG A 161 -18.60 2.21 -5.22
N TRP A 162 -18.96 3.48 -5.28
CA TRP A 162 -19.19 4.24 -4.06
C TRP A 162 -20.54 3.84 -3.43
N LEU A 163 -20.49 3.51 -2.14
CA LEU A 163 -21.68 3.30 -1.32
C LEU A 163 -21.56 4.16 -0.05
N PRO A 164 -22.67 4.78 0.42
CA PRO A 164 -22.66 5.51 1.69
C PRO A 164 -22.25 4.61 2.85
N SER A 165 -21.53 5.18 3.84
CA SER A 165 -21.10 4.43 5.04
C SER A 165 -22.25 3.76 5.78
N LYS A 166 -23.44 4.41 5.83
CA LYS A 166 -24.68 3.85 6.41
C LYS A 166 -25.17 2.57 5.71
N GLU A 167 -24.73 2.32 4.48
CA GLU A 167 -25.05 1.13 3.71
C GLU A 167 -23.87 0.12 3.74
N GLY A 168 -22.93 0.28 4.69
CA GLY A 168 -21.74 -0.55 4.79
C GLY A 168 -20.70 -0.22 3.71
N GLY A 169 -20.82 0.93 3.07
CA GLY A 169 -19.88 1.38 2.05
C GLY A 169 -18.58 1.90 2.64
N TYR A 170 -17.51 1.64 1.91
CA TYR A 170 -16.19 2.22 2.08
C TYR A 170 -15.56 2.40 0.70
N HIS A 171 -14.29 2.71 0.58
CA HIS A 171 -13.58 2.76 -0.72
C HIS A 171 -13.40 1.35 -1.31
N ARG A 172 -14.44 0.80 -1.93
CA ARG A 172 -14.47 -0.59 -2.44
C ARG A 172 -14.79 -0.69 -3.92
#